data_3daa02d7655caf5d17f2e4975b08376b
#
_entry.id   3daa02d7655caf5d17f2e4975b08376b
#
_cell.length_a   1.000
_cell.length_b   1.000
_cell.length_c   1.000
_cell.angle_alpha   90.00
_cell.angle_beta   90.00
_cell.angle_gamma   90.00
#
_symmetry.space_group_name_H-M   'P 1'
#
loop_
_entity.id
_entity.type
_entity.pdbx_description
1 polymer ?
#
loop_
_entity_poly.entity_id
_entity_poly.type
_entity_poly.pdbx_seq_one_letter_code
_entity_poly.pdbx_strand_id
1 'polypeptide(L)'
;MQNIERYLMSCRELKAFCSQNGWIDNHSLYYEILEQSDRHIIAFVQFDEILVQGAGSAAARLPCQGRLRLTLDRYGQVTHAELL
;
A
#
# COMPACT_ATOMS: atom_id res chain seq x y z
N MET A 1 4.93 -6.09 18.29
CA MET A 1 4.77 -4.90 17.45
C MET A 1 4.39 -5.31 16.05
N GLN A 2 3.40 -4.66 15.47
CA GLN A 2 2.98 -4.95 14.10
C GLN A 2 4.02 -4.44 13.10
N ASN A 3 4.36 -5.29 12.14
CA ASN A 3 5.26 -4.91 11.06
C ASN A 3 4.48 -4.11 10.01
N ILE A 4 4.89 -2.87 9.79
CA ILE A 4 4.23 -1.98 8.84
C ILE A 4 4.25 -2.54 7.43
N GLU A 5 5.38 -3.10 7.01
CA GLU A 5 5.49 -3.71 5.69
C GLU A 5 4.48 -4.84 5.52
N ARG A 6 4.38 -5.72 6.51
CA ARG A 6 3.43 -6.83 6.47
C ARG A 6 1.98 -6.31 6.41
N TYR A 7 1.68 -5.28 7.17
CA TYR A 7 0.35 -4.66 7.11
C TYR A 7 0.06 -4.14 5.70
N LEU A 8 1.01 -3.42 5.11
CA LEU A 8 0.82 -2.83 3.79
C LEU A 8 0.65 -3.90 2.71
N MET A 9 1.31 -5.05 2.83
CA MET A 9 1.18 -6.13 1.85
C MET A 9 -0.22 -6.74 1.80
N SER A 10 -1.02 -6.55 2.84
CA SER A 10 -2.41 -7.03 2.88
C SER A 10 -3.42 -5.89 2.98
N CYS A 11 -2.97 -4.66 2.80
CA CYS A 11 -3.80 -3.47 2.97
C CYS A 11 -4.70 -3.25 1.76
N ARG A 12 -6.01 -3.34 1.95
CA ARG A 12 -6.98 -3.16 0.87
C ARG A 12 -7.00 -1.76 0.32
N GLU A 13 -6.67 -0.77 1.14
CA GLU A 13 -6.71 0.62 0.75
C GLU A 13 -5.70 0.95 -0.34
N LEU A 14 -4.66 0.12 -0.49
CA LEU A 14 -3.69 0.31 -1.58
C LEU A 14 -4.32 0.18 -2.95
N LYS A 15 -5.39 -0.59 -3.08
CA LYS A 15 -6.08 -0.73 -4.37
C LYS A 15 -6.66 0.58 -4.88
N ALA A 16 -6.94 1.52 -3.99
CA ALA A 16 -7.45 2.82 -4.40
C ALA A 16 -6.41 3.64 -5.18
N PHE A 17 -5.13 3.31 -5.06
CA PHE A 17 -4.09 3.94 -5.86
C PHE A 17 -3.92 3.29 -7.23
N CYS A 18 -4.54 2.13 -7.45
CA CYS A 18 -4.48 1.44 -8.73
C CYS A 18 -5.44 2.10 -9.72
N SER A 19 -5.01 2.24 -10.97
CA SER A 19 -5.80 2.93 -11.99
C SER A 19 -6.70 2.01 -12.79
N GLN A 20 -6.40 0.71 -12.85
CA GLN A 20 -7.04 -0.22 -13.78
C GLN A 20 -7.54 -1.50 -13.12
N ASN A 21 -7.64 -1.50 -11.80
CA ASN A 21 -8.12 -2.67 -11.06
C ASN A 21 -7.28 -3.93 -11.30
N GLY A 22 -5.98 -3.74 -11.50
CA GLY A 22 -5.03 -4.84 -11.63
C GLY A 22 -4.63 -5.41 -10.28
N TRP A 23 -3.58 -6.22 -10.28
CA TRP A 23 -3.05 -6.82 -9.07
C TRP A 23 -1.85 -6.02 -8.56
N ILE A 24 -1.74 -5.95 -7.22
CA ILE A 24 -0.60 -5.31 -6.59
C ILE A 24 0.54 -6.32 -6.56
N ASP A 25 1.70 -5.91 -7.11
CA ASP A 25 2.91 -6.72 -7.00
C ASP A 25 3.57 -6.42 -5.66
N ASN A 26 3.38 -7.31 -4.69
CA ASN A 26 3.92 -7.13 -3.35
C ASN A 26 5.45 -7.11 -3.32
N HIS A 27 6.11 -7.70 -4.31
CA HIS A 27 7.57 -7.66 -4.40
C HIS A 27 8.08 -6.28 -4.79
N SER A 28 7.25 -5.45 -5.42
CA SER A 28 7.62 -4.10 -5.81
C SER A 28 7.26 -3.07 -4.74
N LEU A 29 6.60 -3.50 -3.67
CA LEU A 29 6.13 -2.57 -2.64
C LEU A 29 7.30 -1.88 -1.95
N TYR A 30 7.26 -0.56 -1.97
CA TYR A 30 8.19 0.30 -1.26
C TYR A 30 7.37 1.24 -0.37
N TYR A 31 7.86 1.50 0.81
CA TYR A 31 7.21 2.49 1.67
C TYR A 31 8.24 3.31 2.43
N GLU A 32 7.83 4.49 2.83
CA GLU A 32 8.65 5.40 3.61
C GLU A 32 7.77 6.06 4.66
N ILE A 33 8.23 6.09 5.90
CA ILE A 33 7.51 6.76 6.96
C ILE A 33 7.89 8.24 6.92
N LEU A 34 6.91 9.10 6.65
CA LEU A 34 7.11 10.53 6.54
C LEU A 34 6.94 11.22 7.89
N GLU A 35 5.97 10.76 8.69
CA GLU A 35 5.73 11.30 10.02
C GLU A 35 5.27 10.16 10.92
N GLN A 36 5.59 10.27 12.19
CA GLN A 36 5.20 9.28 13.17
C GLN A 36 4.91 9.95 14.50
N SER A 37 3.78 9.58 15.11
CA SER A 37 3.41 9.98 16.45
C SER A 37 2.94 8.75 17.22
N ASP A 38 2.49 8.95 18.46
CA ASP A 38 2.00 7.85 19.28
C ASP A 38 0.76 7.18 18.71
N ARG A 39 -0.02 7.91 17.92
CA ARG A 39 -1.32 7.46 17.43
C ARG A 39 -1.39 7.32 15.91
N HIS A 40 -0.48 7.94 15.18
CA HIS A 40 -0.57 8.00 13.72
C HIS A 40 0.79 7.83 13.07
N ILE A 41 0.77 7.21 11.89
CA ILE A 41 1.91 7.15 11.00
C ILE A 41 1.43 7.65 9.64
N ILE A 42 2.16 8.60 9.06
CA ILE A 42 1.96 9.00 7.67
C ILE A 42 3.01 8.27 6.85
N ALA A 43 2.56 7.43 5.94
CA ALA A 43 3.44 6.62 5.10
C ALA A 43 3.23 6.95 3.63
N PHE A 44 4.33 7.09 2.91
CA PHE A 44 4.33 7.10 1.46
C PHE A 44 4.49 5.66 0.99
N VAL A 45 3.68 5.25 0.02
CA VAL A 45 3.74 3.90 -0.54
C VAL A 45 3.86 3.98 -2.05
N GLN A 46 4.61 3.05 -2.62
CA GLN A 46 4.83 2.94 -4.05
C GLN A 46 4.90 1.46 -4.40
N PHE A 47 4.23 1.09 -5.49
CA PHE A 47 4.21 -0.30 -5.95
C PHE A 47 3.81 -0.33 -7.42
N ASP A 48 3.99 -1.50 -8.05
CA ASP A 48 3.53 -1.72 -9.41
C ASP A 48 2.18 -2.44 -9.39
N GLU A 49 1.29 -1.96 -10.25
CA GLU A 49 0.04 -2.64 -10.56
C GLU A 49 0.28 -3.52 -11.78
N ILE A 50 -0.10 -4.80 -11.71
CA ILE A 50 0.08 -5.74 -12.81
C ILE A 50 -1.24 -5.92 -13.54
N LEU A 51 -1.23 -5.66 -14.84
CA LEU A 51 -2.39 -5.80 -15.70
C LEU A 51 -2.15 -6.96 -16.67
N VAL A 52 -3.08 -7.90 -16.71
CA VAL A 52 -3.06 -8.98 -17.70
C VAL A 52 -3.94 -8.56 -18.86
N GLN A 53 -3.35 -8.43 -20.05
CA GLN A 53 -4.04 -7.94 -21.24
C GLN A 53 -4.30 -9.09 -22.21
N GLY A 54 -5.41 -9.77 -22.02
CA GLY A 54 -5.81 -10.83 -22.93
C GLY A 54 -5.05 -12.13 -22.70
N ALA A 55 -5.51 -13.19 -23.35
CA ALA A 55 -4.91 -14.51 -23.23
C ALA A 55 -3.57 -14.54 -23.98
N GLY A 56 -2.51 -14.95 -23.29
CA GLY A 56 -1.19 -15.05 -23.90
C GLY A 56 -0.46 -13.75 -24.08
N SER A 57 -1.01 -12.63 -23.63
CA SER A 57 -0.35 -11.33 -23.73
C SER A 57 0.59 -11.12 -22.55
N ALA A 58 1.62 -10.34 -22.78
CA ALA A 58 2.51 -9.92 -21.70
C ALA A 58 1.75 -9.03 -20.71
N ALA A 59 2.04 -9.18 -19.44
CA ALA A 59 1.48 -8.32 -18.42
C ALA A 59 2.08 -6.93 -18.52
N ALA A 60 1.25 -5.90 -18.37
CA ALA A 60 1.71 -4.54 -18.26
C ALA A 60 1.92 -4.21 -16.78
N ARG A 61 2.89 -3.35 -16.49
CA ARG A 61 3.16 -2.88 -15.13
C ARG A 61 2.98 -1.37 -15.11
N LEU A 62 2.18 -0.89 -14.16
CA LEU A 62 1.92 0.53 -13.99
C LEU A 62 2.37 0.96 -12.59
N PRO A 63 3.20 2.00 -12.48
CA PRO A 63 3.59 2.49 -11.17
C PRO A 63 2.42 3.18 -10.49
N CYS A 64 2.23 2.85 -9.22
CA CYS A 64 1.20 3.47 -8.38
C CYS A 64 1.86 4.00 -7.13
N GLN A 65 1.35 5.13 -6.62
CA GLN A 65 1.91 5.71 -5.40
C GLN A 65 0.86 6.57 -4.72
N GLY A 66 1.08 6.81 -3.44
CA GLY A 66 0.19 7.66 -2.65
C GLY A 66 0.62 7.69 -1.21
N ARG A 67 -0.16 8.39 -0.39
CA ARG A 67 0.09 8.49 1.03
C ARG A 67 -1.08 7.93 1.82
N LEU A 68 -0.74 7.32 2.95
CA LEU A 68 -1.72 6.77 3.87
C LEU A 68 -1.48 7.34 5.26
N ARG A 69 -2.57 7.57 5.98
CA ARG A 69 -2.48 7.78 7.43
C ARG A 69 -2.93 6.51 8.12
N LEU A 70 -2.02 5.92 8.89
CA LEU A 70 -2.29 4.72 9.66
C LEU A 70 -2.58 5.14 11.10
N THR A 71 -3.69 4.67 11.64
CA THR A 71 -4.06 4.93 13.03
C THR A 71 -3.59 3.76 13.88
N LEU A 72 -2.95 4.06 15.00
CA LEU A 72 -2.41 3.06 15.90
C LEU A 72 -3.23 3.00 17.19
N ASP A 73 -3.36 1.80 17.75
CA ASP A 73 -3.93 1.64 19.08
C ASP A 73 -2.84 1.87 20.14
N ARG A 74 -3.21 1.71 21.40
CA ARG A 74 -2.28 1.93 22.51
C ARG A 74 -1.14 0.91 22.55
N TYR A 75 -1.25 -0.19 21.82
CA TYR A 75 -0.21 -1.21 21.71
C TYR A 75 0.68 -1.00 20.50
N GLY A 76 0.45 0.06 19.73
CA GLY A 76 1.23 0.34 18.54
C GLY A 76 0.82 -0.45 17.31
N GLN A 77 -0.35 -1.05 17.32
CA GLN A 77 -0.84 -1.81 16.17
C GLN A 77 -1.75 -0.95 15.30
N VAL A 78 -1.66 -1.16 13.99
CA VAL A 78 -2.50 -0.43 13.04
C VAL A 78 -3.93 -0.94 13.14
N THR A 79 -4.87 -0.03 13.41
CA THR A 79 -6.30 -0.34 13.50
C THR A 79 -7.08 0.21 12.33
N HIS A 80 -6.54 1.18 11.61
CA HIS A 80 -7.25 1.85 10.53
C HIS A 80 -6.26 2.47 9.58
N ALA A 81 -6.62 2.51 8.30
CA ALA A 81 -5.83 3.18 7.26
C ALA A 81 -6.76 4.05 6.43
N GLU A 82 -6.32 5.26 6.14
CA GLU A 82 -7.08 6.14 5.27
C GLU A 82 -6.16 6.79 4.24
N LEU A 83 -6.71 7.03 3.06
CA LEU A 83 -6.00 7.67 1.96
C LEU A 83 -5.92 9.16 2.20
N LEU A 84 -4.79 9.72 1.85
CA LEU A 84 -4.58 11.16 1.94
C LEU A 84 -4.59 11.83 0.58
#